data_9e8bf30930a60c5222fd23b919b9c3e1
#
_entry.id   9e8bf30930a60c5222fd23b919b9c3e1
#
_cell.length_a   1.000
_cell.length_b   1.000
_cell.length_c   1.000
_cell.angle_alpha   90.00
_cell.angle_beta   90.00
_cell.angle_gamma   90.00
#
_symmetry.space_group_name_H-M   'P 1'
#
loop_
_entity.id
_entity.type
_entity.pdbx_description
1 polymer ?
#
loop_
_entity_poly.entity_id
_entity_poly.type
_entity_poly.pdbx_seq_one_letter_code
_entity_poly.pdbx_strand_id
1 'polypeptide(L)'
;GADIVVHSGTKYLSGHNDTLAGFAVVKDSALAGRLREISKTIGANLAPFDSWLVLRGIQTLAVRMDRAEQNALALAHWLQKQPQVTRVIYPGLPDHPGYELMKQQARGFGAMLSFEVRDKAYVPALLQNVKLIRFAESLGGTESLLTYPITQTHADVPPEVLAANGLTDRILRLSVGIENINDLTADLARAFAALCARKHP
;
A
#
# COMPACT_ATOMS: atom_id res chain seq x y z
N GLY A 1 20.04 13.54 2.86
CA GLY A 1 21.09 13.75 1.92
C GLY A 1 20.71 13.68 0.46
N ALA A 2 19.42 13.51 0.06
CA ALA A 2 19.01 13.55 -1.33
C ALA A 2 18.90 14.99 -1.83
N ASP A 3 19.35 15.26 -3.06
CA ASP A 3 19.30 16.59 -3.68
C ASP A 3 17.90 16.90 -4.20
N ILE A 4 17.21 15.88 -4.69
CA ILE A 4 15.82 15.94 -5.17
C ILE A 4 15.05 14.77 -4.58
N VAL A 5 13.89 15.04 -4.01
CA VAL A 5 12.96 14.02 -3.50
C VAL A 5 11.70 14.06 -4.34
N VAL A 6 11.31 12.92 -4.89
CA VAL A 6 10.09 12.77 -5.70
C VAL A 6 9.03 12.01 -4.92
N HIS A 7 7.83 12.54 -4.86
CA HIS A 7 6.69 11.90 -4.24
C HIS A 7 5.56 11.65 -5.25
N SER A 8 4.92 10.50 -5.15
CA SER A 8 3.61 10.30 -5.75
C SER A 8 2.55 11.01 -4.89
N GLY A 9 2.02 12.12 -5.39
CA GLY A 9 0.89 12.80 -4.77
C GLY A 9 -0.42 12.03 -4.87
N THR A 10 -0.51 11.13 -5.84
CA THR A 10 -1.63 10.22 -6.09
C THR A 10 -1.95 9.32 -4.89
N LYS A 11 -0.94 9.02 -4.04
CA LYS A 11 -1.03 8.06 -2.95
C LYS A 11 -1.43 8.74 -1.64
N TYR A 12 -0.73 8.50 -0.56
CA TYR A 12 -1.04 9.03 0.78
C TYR A 12 -1.21 10.56 0.84
N LEU A 13 -0.53 11.33 -0.02
CA LEU A 13 -0.59 12.78 0.06
C LEU A 13 -1.99 13.30 -0.31
N SER A 14 -2.59 12.88 -1.42
CA SER A 14 -4.00 13.14 -1.70
C SER A 14 -4.93 12.26 -0.85
N GLY A 15 -4.65 10.97 -0.81
CA GLY A 15 -5.24 9.99 0.10
C GLY A 15 -6.69 9.59 -0.17
N HIS A 16 -7.28 10.00 -1.30
CA HIS A 16 -8.71 9.78 -1.58
C HIS A 16 -8.98 9.06 -2.91
N ASN A 17 -7.92 8.59 -3.59
CA ASN A 17 -8.00 7.87 -4.87
C ASN A 17 -8.74 8.66 -5.98
N ASP A 18 -8.70 9.99 -5.94
CA ASP A 18 -9.49 10.90 -6.76
C ASP A 18 -8.64 11.82 -7.65
N THR A 19 -7.32 11.75 -7.58
CA THR A 19 -6.40 12.57 -8.39
C THR A 19 -5.09 11.86 -8.68
N LEU A 20 -4.45 12.24 -9.79
CA LEU A 20 -3.09 11.88 -10.14
C LEU A 20 -2.18 13.09 -9.96
N ALA A 21 -1.20 12.98 -9.06
CA ALA A 21 -0.30 14.08 -8.74
C ALA A 21 1.12 13.61 -8.47
N GLY A 22 2.10 14.46 -8.76
CA GLY A 22 3.50 14.25 -8.44
C GLY A 22 4.11 15.51 -7.83
N PHE A 23 5.10 15.31 -6.95
CA PHE A 23 5.86 16.40 -6.36
C PHE A 23 7.34 16.15 -6.52
N ALA A 24 8.08 17.18 -6.91
CA ALA A 24 9.53 17.23 -6.82
C ALA A 24 9.91 18.27 -5.76
N VAL A 25 10.59 17.82 -4.72
CA VAL A 25 11.03 18.68 -3.60
C VAL A 25 12.53 18.83 -3.67
N VAL A 26 13.01 20.06 -3.65
CA VAL A 26 14.43 20.40 -3.77
C VAL A 26 14.75 21.58 -2.87
N LYS A 27 15.89 21.53 -2.20
CA LYS A 27 16.37 22.60 -1.32
C LYS A 27 17.13 23.69 -2.08
N ASP A 28 17.90 23.29 -3.10
CA ASP A 28 18.71 24.20 -3.90
C ASP A 28 17.86 25.08 -4.81
N SER A 29 18.05 26.39 -4.74
CA SER A 29 17.25 27.37 -5.48
C SER A 29 17.51 27.37 -6.99
N ALA A 30 18.74 27.06 -7.43
CA ALA A 30 19.07 26.98 -8.84
C ALA A 30 18.42 25.74 -9.46
N LEU A 31 18.48 24.58 -8.80
CA LEU A 31 17.75 23.39 -9.20
C LEU A 31 16.23 23.63 -9.21
N ALA A 32 15.69 24.30 -8.21
CA ALA A 32 14.27 24.66 -8.16
C ALA A 32 13.85 25.52 -9.36
N GLY A 33 14.66 26.51 -9.71
CA GLY A 33 14.44 27.37 -10.89
C GLY A 33 14.41 26.56 -12.17
N ARG A 34 15.40 25.68 -12.36
CA ARG A 34 15.50 24.83 -13.55
C ARG A 34 14.34 23.83 -13.66
N LEU A 35 13.92 23.21 -12.55
CA LEU A 35 12.76 22.31 -12.53
C LEU A 35 11.46 23.04 -12.91
N ARG A 36 11.25 24.27 -12.41
CA ARG A 36 10.09 25.08 -12.77
C ARG A 36 10.08 25.44 -14.27
N GLU A 37 11.22 25.80 -14.80
CA GLU A 37 11.37 26.12 -16.23
C GLU A 37 11.04 24.89 -17.09
N ILE A 38 11.59 23.73 -16.76
CA ILE A 38 11.29 22.48 -17.47
C ILE A 38 9.80 22.15 -17.36
N SER A 39 9.23 22.15 -16.14
CA SER A 39 7.82 21.85 -15.92
C SER A 39 6.90 22.77 -16.74
N LYS A 40 7.21 24.08 -16.77
CA LYS A 40 6.49 25.05 -17.58
C LYS A 40 6.60 24.74 -19.08
N THR A 41 7.81 24.43 -19.53
CA THR A 41 8.10 24.22 -20.97
C THR A 41 7.43 22.97 -21.51
N ILE A 42 7.45 21.87 -20.77
CA ILE A 42 6.83 20.60 -21.17
C ILE A 42 5.35 20.50 -20.82
N GLY A 43 4.81 21.47 -20.06
CA GLY A 43 3.39 21.48 -19.65
C GLY A 43 3.05 20.46 -18.54
N ALA A 44 4.03 19.93 -17.81
CA ALA A 44 3.81 18.97 -16.73
C ALA A 44 3.35 19.67 -15.43
N ASN A 45 2.25 20.40 -15.51
CA ASN A 45 1.67 21.13 -14.40
C ASN A 45 0.36 20.48 -13.96
N LEU A 46 0.20 20.36 -12.65
CA LEU A 46 -1.04 19.82 -12.09
C LEU A 46 -2.20 20.80 -12.37
N ALA A 47 -3.34 20.26 -12.79
CA ALA A 47 -4.54 21.06 -13.04
C ALA A 47 -5.05 21.74 -11.74
N PRO A 48 -5.75 22.89 -11.83
CA PRO A 48 -6.23 23.60 -10.63
C PRO A 48 -7.16 22.76 -9.77
N PHE A 49 -8.02 21.93 -10.35
CA PHE A 49 -8.94 21.06 -9.63
C PHE A 49 -8.19 19.97 -8.86
N ASP A 50 -7.24 19.29 -9.52
CA ASP A 50 -6.39 18.29 -8.86
C ASP A 50 -5.54 18.91 -7.75
N SER A 51 -5.01 20.12 -7.97
CA SER A 51 -4.26 20.86 -6.97
C SER A 51 -5.11 21.15 -5.73
N TRP A 52 -6.38 21.50 -5.92
CA TRP A 52 -7.32 21.75 -4.84
C TRP A 52 -7.64 20.47 -4.06
N LEU A 53 -7.88 19.35 -4.75
CA LEU A 53 -8.09 18.03 -4.12
C LEU A 53 -6.90 17.61 -3.27
N VAL A 54 -5.68 17.77 -3.81
CA VAL A 54 -4.46 17.43 -3.07
C VAL A 54 -4.27 18.31 -1.85
N LEU A 55 -4.51 19.62 -1.96
CA LEU A 55 -4.44 20.56 -0.82
C LEU A 55 -5.42 20.16 0.30
N ARG A 56 -6.62 19.74 -0.05
CA ARG A 56 -7.58 19.21 0.92
C ARG A 56 -7.10 17.91 1.56
N GLY A 57 -6.60 16.98 0.73
CA GLY A 57 -6.11 15.68 1.19
C GLY A 57 -4.94 15.80 2.18
N ILE A 58 -4.00 16.70 1.92
CA ILE A 58 -2.84 16.91 2.80
C ILE A 58 -3.27 17.38 4.20
N GLN A 59 -4.35 18.14 4.34
CA GLN A 59 -4.82 18.64 5.64
C GLN A 59 -5.17 17.52 6.63
N THR A 60 -5.53 16.34 6.12
CA THR A 60 -5.87 15.18 6.95
C THR A 60 -4.78 14.09 6.94
N LEU A 61 -3.62 14.36 6.34
CA LEU A 61 -2.57 13.35 6.14
C LEU A 61 -2.17 12.70 7.47
N ALA A 62 -1.89 13.48 8.50
CA ALA A 62 -1.42 12.98 9.78
C ALA A 62 -2.43 12.00 10.41
N VAL A 63 -3.69 12.41 10.54
CA VAL A 63 -4.73 11.56 11.16
C VAL A 63 -5.04 10.31 10.33
N ARG A 64 -4.93 10.39 8.99
CA ARG A 64 -5.08 9.22 8.12
C ARG A 64 -3.92 8.26 8.29
N MET A 65 -2.69 8.76 8.33
CA MET A 65 -1.51 7.91 8.53
C MET A 65 -1.55 7.21 9.88
N ASP A 66 -1.84 7.93 10.96
CA ASP A 66 -1.93 7.35 12.30
C ASP A 66 -3.00 6.24 12.37
N ARG A 67 -4.17 6.49 11.80
CA ARG A 67 -5.27 5.51 11.81
C ARG A 67 -4.97 4.29 10.94
N ALA A 68 -4.49 4.51 9.73
CA ALA A 68 -4.18 3.44 8.79
C ALA A 68 -3.02 2.56 9.32
N GLU A 69 -2.02 3.14 9.96
CA GLU A 69 -0.92 2.40 10.61
C GLU A 69 -1.41 1.55 11.79
N GLN A 70 -2.27 2.10 12.65
CA GLN A 70 -2.88 1.33 13.75
C GLN A 70 -3.65 0.12 13.21
N ASN A 71 -4.44 0.31 12.15
CA ASN A 71 -5.15 -0.75 11.48
C ASN A 71 -4.19 -1.78 10.86
N ALA A 72 -3.12 -1.32 10.20
CA ALA A 72 -2.13 -2.20 9.56
C ALA A 72 -1.41 -3.08 10.57
N LEU A 73 -1.01 -2.53 11.71
CA LEU A 73 -0.38 -3.29 12.80
C LEU A 73 -1.33 -4.34 13.37
N ALA A 74 -2.57 -3.96 13.62
CA ALA A 74 -3.59 -4.88 14.13
C ALA A 74 -3.86 -6.03 13.14
N LEU A 75 -3.99 -5.72 11.84
CA LEU A 75 -4.17 -6.72 10.79
C LEU A 75 -2.92 -7.61 10.62
N ALA A 76 -1.72 -7.05 10.71
CA ALA A 76 -0.49 -7.83 10.64
C ALA A 76 -0.45 -8.90 11.76
N HIS A 77 -0.73 -8.52 13.00
CA HIS A 77 -0.81 -9.47 14.12
C HIS A 77 -1.95 -10.48 13.98
N TRP A 78 -3.08 -10.06 13.42
CA TRP A 78 -4.19 -10.99 13.17
C TRP A 78 -3.82 -12.00 12.08
N LEU A 79 -3.21 -11.55 10.98
CA LEU A 79 -2.76 -12.40 9.87
C LEU A 79 -1.72 -13.44 10.30
N GLN A 80 -0.78 -13.07 11.19
CA GLN A 80 0.20 -14.01 11.75
C GLN A 80 -0.44 -15.22 12.45
N LYS A 81 -1.66 -15.07 12.95
CA LYS A 81 -2.40 -16.14 13.65
C LYS A 81 -3.24 -17.01 12.72
N GLN A 82 -3.32 -16.68 11.44
CA GLN A 82 -4.16 -17.43 10.51
C GLN A 82 -3.43 -18.68 9.97
N PRO A 83 -4.01 -19.88 10.06
CA PRO A 83 -3.35 -21.11 9.60
C PRO A 83 -3.15 -21.14 8.08
N GLN A 84 -3.87 -20.33 7.32
CA GLN A 84 -3.76 -20.19 5.88
C GLN A 84 -2.60 -19.28 5.46
N VAL A 85 -2.02 -18.49 6.38
CA VAL A 85 -0.92 -17.55 6.13
C VAL A 85 0.39 -18.19 6.58
N THR A 86 1.41 -18.09 5.73
CA THR A 86 2.76 -18.61 6.04
C THR A 86 3.73 -17.51 6.45
N ARG A 87 3.50 -16.29 5.99
CA ARG A 87 4.37 -15.15 6.29
C ARG A 87 3.59 -13.84 6.21
N VAL A 88 3.91 -12.92 7.10
CA VAL A 88 3.46 -11.52 7.07
C VAL A 88 4.70 -10.64 6.95
N ILE A 89 4.69 -9.72 6.01
CA ILE A 89 5.79 -8.79 5.72
C ILE A 89 5.27 -7.40 6.02
N TYR A 90 5.68 -6.85 7.16
CA TYR A 90 5.30 -5.51 7.60
C TYR A 90 6.41 -4.91 8.46
N PRO A 91 6.94 -3.72 8.12
CA PRO A 91 8.04 -3.10 8.88
C PRO A 91 7.75 -2.85 10.36
N GLY A 92 6.47 -2.80 10.76
CA GLY A 92 6.04 -2.62 12.14
C GLY A 92 6.06 -3.90 12.99
N LEU A 93 6.43 -5.04 12.42
CA LEU A 93 6.63 -6.29 13.19
C LEU A 93 8.08 -6.39 13.65
N PRO A 94 8.35 -6.74 14.92
CA PRO A 94 9.72 -6.78 15.46
C PRO A 94 10.67 -7.77 14.76
N ASP A 95 10.13 -8.81 14.12
CA ASP A 95 10.86 -9.82 13.37
C ASP A 95 11.17 -9.38 11.92
N HIS A 96 10.67 -8.21 11.48
CA HIS A 96 11.00 -7.68 10.16
C HIS A 96 12.43 -7.14 10.13
N PRO A 97 13.26 -7.49 9.10
CA PRO A 97 14.67 -7.08 9.03
C PRO A 97 14.89 -5.57 9.08
N GLY A 98 13.94 -4.78 8.61
CA GLY A 98 13.99 -3.32 8.60
C GLY A 98 13.38 -2.64 9.81
N TYR A 99 12.92 -3.38 10.83
CA TYR A 99 12.18 -2.81 11.97
C TYR A 99 12.97 -1.71 12.71
N GLU A 100 14.18 -2.02 13.16
CA GLU A 100 15.02 -1.06 13.90
C GLU A 100 15.46 0.14 13.05
N LEU A 101 15.75 -0.11 11.76
CA LEU A 101 16.09 0.97 10.84
C LEU A 101 14.90 1.92 10.62
N MET A 102 13.70 1.34 10.45
CA MET A 102 12.48 2.14 10.26
C MET A 102 12.17 3.02 11.48
N LYS A 103 12.35 2.51 12.70
CA LYS A 103 12.22 3.27 13.95
C LYS A 103 13.17 4.47 14.03
N GLN A 104 14.35 4.36 13.44
CA GLN A 104 15.34 5.46 13.42
C GLN A 104 15.01 6.52 12.37
N GLN A 105 14.43 6.11 11.23
CA GLN A 105 14.24 6.96 10.06
C GLN A 105 12.86 7.60 9.98
N ALA A 106 11.83 6.97 10.56
CA ALA A 106 10.45 7.36 10.41
C ALA A 106 9.74 7.49 11.77
N ARG A 107 8.63 8.23 11.79
CA ARG A 107 7.77 8.37 12.98
C ARG A 107 6.88 7.14 13.18
N GLY A 108 6.69 6.35 12.13
CA GLY A 108 5.84 5.17 12.12
C GLY A 108 6.22 4.22 10.99
N PHE A 109 5.48 3.13 10.87
CA PHE A 109 5.76 2.04 9.96
C PHE A 109 4.92 2.08 8.69
N GLY A 110 3.99 3.05 8.61
CA GLY A 110 3.04 3.18 7.51
C GLY A 110 1.98 2.09 7.48
N ALA A 111 1.20 2.06 6.38
CA ALA A 111 0.03 1.20 6.29
C ALA A 111 0.07 0.20 5.13
N MET A 112 1.26 -0.11 4.63
CA MET A 112 1.48 -1.11 3.60
C MET A 112 2.00 -2.39 4.22
N LEU A 113 1.28 -3.49 4.05
CA LEU A 113 1.75 -4.81 4.42
C LEU A 113 1.55 -5.80 3.27
N SER A 114 2.31 -6.88 3.29
CA SER A 114 2.10 -8.03 2.41
C SER A 114 1.99 -9.30 3.25
N PHE A 115 1.27 -10.28 2.74
CA PHE A 115 1.20 -11.59 3.37
C PHE A 115 1.23 -12.69 2.31
N GLU A 116 1.80 -13.82 2.68
CA GLU A 116 1.91 -14.98 1.83
C GLU A 116 0.95 -16.06 2.32
N VAL A 117 0.09 -16.54 1.42
CA VAL A 117 -0.81 -17.65 1.73
C VAL A 117 -0.12 -18.99 1.51
N ARG A 118 -0.58 -20.02 2.23
CA ARG A 118 -0.01 -21.37 2.18
C ARG A 118 -0.11 -22.02 0.80
N ASP A 119 -1.19 -21.76 0.08
CA ASP A 119 -1.50 -22.36 -1.20
C ASP A 119 -1.92 -21.28 -2.20
N LYS A 120 -1.36 -21.32 -3.41
CA LYS A 120 -1.74 -20.43 -4.52
C LYS A 120 -3.24 -20.48 -4.82
N ALA A 121 -3.86 -21.66 -4.68
CA ALA A 121 -5.29 -21.83 -4.90
C ALA A 121 -6.15 -20.96 -3.95
N TYR A 122 -5.59 -20.47 -2.85
CA TYR A 122 -6.29 -19.55 -1.96
C TYR A 122 -6.41 -18.13 -2.50
N VAL A 123 -5.51 -17.71 -3.39
CA VAL A 123 -5.49 -16.33 -3.91
C VAL A 123 -6.79 -15.95 -4.61
N PRO A 124 -7.27 -16.68 -5.65
CA PRO A 124 -8.53 -16.32 -6.31
C PRO A 124 -9.72 -16.30 -5.36
N ALA A 125 -9.75 -17.26 -4.42
CA ALA A 125 -10.86 -17.34 -3.47
C ALA A 125 -10.85 -16.16 -2.47
N LEU A 126 -9.69 -15.71 -1.99
CA LEU A 126 -9.59 -14.51 -1.17
C LEU A 126 -10.07 -13.27 -1.94
N LEU A 127 -9.56 -13.07 -3.15
CA LEU A 127 -9.91 -11.91 -3.98
C LEU A 127 -11.41 -11.84 -4.31
N GLN A 128 -12.08 -13.00 -4.48
CA GLN A 128 -13.51 -13.07 -4.77
C GLN A 128 -14.42 -12.88 -3.55
N ASN A 129 -13.90 -13.11 -2.33
CA ASN A 129 -14.70 -13.13 -1.11
C ASN A 129 -14.51 -11.92 -0.20
N VAL A 130 -13.49 -11.08 -0.40
CA VAL A 130 -13.42 -9.76 0.24
C VAL A 130 -14.53 -8.87 -0.32
N LYS A 131 -15.15 -8.05 0.54
CA LYS A 131 -16.26 -7.16 0.17
C LYS A 131 -16.00 -5.71 0.54
N LEU A 132 -15.49 -5.46 1.74
CA LEU A 132 -15.10 -4.13 2.21
C LEU A 132 -13.76 -3.74 1.60
N ILE A 133 -12.78 -4.63 1.72
CA ILE A 133 -11.48 -4.49 1.08
C ILE A 133 -11.66 -4.70 -0.43
N ARG A 134 -11.21 -3.74 -1.23
CA ARG A 134 -11.37 -3.80 -2.69
C ARG A 134 -10.19 -4.50 -3.35
N PHE A 135 -10.45 -5.44 -4.27
CA PHE A 135 -9.41 -5.94 -5.16
C PHE A 135 -9.14 -4.89 -6.24
N ALA A 136 -8.06 -4.16 -6.06
CA ALA A 136 -7.68 -3.07 -6.96
C ALA A 136 -6.18 -2.78 -6.87
N GLU A 137 -5.66 -2.14 -7.90
CA GLU A 137 -4.36 -1.50 -7.86
C GLU A 137 -4.43 -0.17 -7.10
N SER A 138 -3.27 0.45 -6.90
CA SER A 138 -3.06 1.65 -6.12
C SER A 138 -2.81 1.36 -4.63
N LEU A 139 -2.68 2.41 -3.84
CA LEU A 139 -2.41 2.36 -2.41
C LEU A 139 -2.59 3.74 -1.78
N GLY A 140 -2.67 3.77 -0.47
CA GLY A 140 -2.58 5.01 0.32
C GLY A 140 -3.86 5.84 0.35
N GLY A 141 -4.97 5.26 -0.09
CA GLY A 141 -6.30 5.85 0.06
C GLY A 141 -6.89 5.65 1.44
N THR A 142 -8.07 6.22 1.65
CA THR A 142 -8.91 6.00 2.84
C THR A 142 -9.48 4.60 2.89
N GLU A 143 -9.67 3.96 1.71
CA GLU A 143 -10.14 2.60 1.56
C GLU A 143 -8.99 1.60 1.54
N SER A 144 -9.24 0.44 2.11
CA SER A 144 -8.31 -0.70 2.05
C SER A 144 -8.34 -1.38 0.68
N LEU A 145 -7.16 -1.59 0.10
CA LEU A 145 -6.98 -2.20 -1.22
C LEU A 145 -6.12 -3.46 -1.13
N LEU A 146 -6.63 -4.55 -1.67
CA LEU A 146 -5.91 -5.82 -1.81
C LEU A 146 -5.43 -5.97 -3.25
N THR A 147 -4.14 -6.12 -3.45
CA THR A 147 -3.50 -6.26 -4.76
C THR A 147 -2.86 -7.65 -4.86
N TYR A 148 -2.97 -8.26 -6.02
CA TYR A 148 -2.20 -9.46 -6.38
C TYR A 148 -1.06 -9.06 -7.33
N PRO A 149 0.16 -8.84 -6.82
CA PRO A 149 1.24 -8.21 -7.58
C PRO A 149 1.59 -8.92 -8.89
N ILE A 150 1.60 -10.24 -8.89
CA ILE A 150 2.00 -11.07 -10.05
C ILE A 150 1.15 -10.78 -11.31
N THR A 151 -0.14 -10.48 -11.14
CA THR A 151 -1.05 -10.23 -12.28
C THR A 151 -1.34 -8.76 -12.50
N GLN A 152 -0.85 -7.88 -11.62
CA GLN A 152 -1.11 -6.45 -11.66
C GLN A 152 0.21 -5.68 -11.75
N THR A 153 0.72 -5.20 -10.62
CA THR A 153 1.86 -4.26 -10.56
C THR A 153 3.19 -4.83 -11.06
N HIS A 154 3.32 -6.16 -11.15
CA HIS A 154 4.55 -6.86 -11.56
C HIS A 154 4.28 -7.87 -12.69
N ALA A 155 3.20 -7.71 -13.44
CA ALA A 155 2.83 -8.63 -14.52
C ALA A 155 3.90 -8.70 -15.64
N ASP A 156 4.58 -7.60 -15.89
CA ASP A 156 5.63 -7.49 -16.92
C ASP A 156 7.05 -7.77 -16.38
N VAL A 157 7.19 -8.14 -15.10
CA VAL A 157 8.50 -8.41 -14.50
C VAL A 157 8.90 -9.87 -14.78
N PRO A 158 10.13 -10.13 -15.29
CA PRO A 158 10.60 -11.48 -15.55
C PRO A 158 10.56 -12.37 -14.30
N PRO A 159 10.19 -13.68 -14.44
CA PRO A 159 10.03 -14.59 -13.30
C PRO A 159 11.28 -14.73 -12.43
N GLU A 160 12.46 -14.68 -13.03
CA GLU A 160 13.73 -14.75 -12.31
C GLU A 160 13.97 -13.53 -11.43
N VAL A 161 13.52 -12.35 -11.85
CA VAL A 161 13.62 -11.12 -11.07
C VAL A 161 12.60 -11.14 -9.92
N LEU A 162 11.39 -11.65 -10.16
CA LEU A 162 10.39 -11.86 -9.10
C LEU A 162 10.93 -12.80 -8.02
N ALA A 163 11.50 -13.94 -8.43
CA ALA A 163 12.08 -14.91 -7.53
C ALA A 163 13.27 -14.34 -6.73
N ALA A 164 14.18 -13.60 -7.37
CA ALA A 164 15.32 -12.96 -6.72
C ALA A 164 14.87 -11.94 -5.65
N ASN A 165 13.73 -11.28 -5.86
CA ASN A 165 13.12 -10.34 -4.92
C ASN A 165 12.20 -11.04 -3.88
N GLY A 166 12.11 -12.38 -3.90
CA GLY A 166 11.26 -13.13 -2.98
C GLY A 166 9.77 -12.93 -3.19
N LEU A 167 9.36 -12.47 -4.38
CA LEU A 167 7.96 -12.28 -4.74
C LEU A 167 7.42 -13.58 -5.35
N THR A 168 6.61 -14.30 -4.57
CA THR A 168 5.99 -15.55 -5.01
C THR A 168 4.58 -15.31 -5.54
N ASP A 169 4.03 -16.31 -6.23
CA ASP A 169 2.65 -16.32 -6.71
C ASP A 169 1.60 -16.56 -5.60
N ARG A 170 2.03 -16.50 -4.35
CA ARG A 170 1.20 -16.64 -3.14
C ARG A 170 1.16 -15.35 -2.32
N ILE A 171 1.88 -14.30 -2.75
CA ILE A 171 1.93 -13.02 -2.04
C ILE A 171 0.79 -12.12 -2.48
N LEU A 172 0.11 -11.56 -1.49
CA LEU A 172 -0.87 -10.50 -1.62
C LEU A 172 -0.36 -9.25 -0.91
N ARG A 173 -0.60 -8.08 -1.50
CA ARG A 173 -0.27 -6.77 -0.91
C ARG A 173 -1.54 -6.08 -0.44
N LEU A 174 -1.54 -5.60 0.79
CA LEU A 174 -2.65 -4.88 1.40
C LEU A 174 -2.22 -3.44 1.71
N SER A 175 -2.88 -2.48 1.06
CA SER A 175 -2.87 -1.08 1.46
C SER A 175 -4.00 -0.88 2.44
N VAL A 176 -3.68 -0.68 3.69
CA VAL A 176 -4.67 -0.56 4.75
C VAL A 176 -5.19 0.86 4.85
N GLY A 177 -6.50 1.02 4.87
CA GLY A 177 -7.20 2.29 5.01
C GLY A 177 -7.58 2.61 6.45
N ILE A 178 -8.54 3.53 6.58
CA ILE A 178 -8.97 4.09 7.87
C ILE A 178 -10.30 3.53 8.38
N GLU A 179 -10.81 2.48 7.77
CA GLU A 179 -12.06 1.82 8.16
C GLU A 179 -12.01 1.30 9.61
N ASN A 180 -13.13 0.85 10.12
CA ASN A 180 -13.15 0.20 11.42
C ASN A 180 -12.37 -1.13 11.35
N ILE A 181 -11.42 -1.31 12.28
CA ILE A 181 -10.54 -2.49 12.31
C ILE A 181 -11.32 -3.81 12.45
N ASN A 182 -12.44 -3.80 13.19
CA ASN A 182 -13.25 -5.00 13.36
C ASN A 182 -13.92 -5.41 12.04
N ASP A 183 -14.34 -4.42 11.23
CA ASP A 183 -14.95 -4.67 9.93
C ASP A 183 -13.90 -5.21 8.94
N LEU A 184 -12.68 -4.65 8.91
CA LEU A 184 -11.58 -5.14 8.11
C LEU A 184 -11.21 -6.59 8.47
N THR A 185 -11.11 -6.85 9.78
CA THR A 185 -10.81 -8.19 10.29
C THR A 185 -11.92 -9.19 9.94
N ALA A 186 -13.19 -8.79 10.10
CA ALA A 186 -14.34 -9.62 9.74
C ALA A 186 -14.41 -9.91 8.23
N ASP A 187 -14.04 -8.94 7.41
CA ASP A 187 -13.99 -9.10 5.95
C ASP A 187 -12.96 -10.16 5.53
N LEU A 188 -11.73 -10.06 6.06
CA LEU A 188 -10.70 -11.06 5.83
C LEU A 188 -11.07 -12.43 6.42
N ALA A 189 -11.61 -12.47 7.64
CA ALA A 189 -12.02 -13.71 8.29
C ALA A 189 -13.06 -14.46 7.44
N ARG A 190 -14.05 -13.75 6.89
CA ARG A 190 -15.04 -14.32 5.98
C ARG A 190 -14.38 -14.87 4.71
N ALA A 191 -13.45 -14.12 4.13
CA ALA A 191 -12.72 -14.56 2.94
C ALA A 191 -11.88 -15.81 3.23
N PHE A 192 -11.21 -15.91 4.39
CA PHE A 192 -10.47 -17.09 4.80
C PHE A 192 -11.40 -18.29 5.12
N ALA A 193 -12.56 -18.06 5.70
CA ALA A 193 -13.54 -19.13 5.95
C ALA A 193 -14.04 -19.79 4.66
N ALA A 194 -14.22 -19.01 3.59
CA ALA A 194 -14.61 -19.52 2.28
C ALA A 194 -13.57 -20.49 1.66
N LEU A 195 -12.29 -20.41 2.07
CA LEU A 195 -11.26 -21.36 1.66
C LEU A 195 -11.45 -22.74 2.25
N CYS A 196 -11.94 -22.82 3.49
CA CYS A 196 -12.17 -24.09 4.17
C CYS A 196 -13.39 -24.83 3.59
N ALA A 197 -14.42 -24.09 3.16
CA ALA A 197 -15.64 -24.69 2.59
C ALA A 197 -15.41 -25.37 1.23
N ARG A 198 -14.38 -24.98 0.48
CA ARG A 198 -14.03 -25.59 -0.82
C ARG A 198 -13.23 -26.89 -0.73
N LYS A 199 -12.79 -27.32 0.46
CA LYS A 199 -12.00 -28.55 0.66
C LYS A 199 -12.85 -29.82 0.84
N HIS A 200 -14.17 -29.71 0.81
CA HIS A 200 -15.08 -30.87 0.85
C HIS A 200 -15.98 -30.83 -0.39
N PRO A 201 -15.63 -31.53 -1.50
CA PRO A 201 -16.58 -31.87 -2.52
C PRO A 201 -17.53 -32.94 -2.02
#